data_f1d95ddc19bba938437672e7ac42b9f7
#
_entry.id   f1d95ddc19bba938437672e7ac42b9f7
#
_cell.length_a   1.000
_cell.length_b   1.000
_cell.length_c   1.000
_cell.angle_alpha   90.00
_cell.angle_beta   90.00
_cell.angle_gamma   90.00
#
_symmetry.space_group_name_H-M   'P 1'
#
loop_
_entity.id
_entity.type
_entity.pdbx_description
1 polymer ?
#
loop_
_entity_poly.entity_id
_entity_poly.type
_entity_poly.pdbx_seq_one_letter_code
_entity_poly.pdbx_strand_id
1 'polypeptide(L)'
;MPANACTLLLIAIAFISVVSFMPWPRSSIQSARHHIRSNAVPVELFVMSKCPDKVFCENVFSQVLDQVQVPVSLDVNYIAHANQSEEYQYECKHGPSECLGNIQELCFKHVYPDYHQWFEFDLCLNEKYESIGNGDGLAEDCAGQLGLSFSRVKDCIESGKGVELLGESVKRTQSLGVEKSCTVYIDNRLRCIHDGTWKDCDGGYEVKDFVKSIEDAYQ
;
A
#
# COMPACT_ATOMS: atom_id res chain seq x y z
N MET A 1 10.75 -93.37 31.01
CA MET A 1 11.22 -93.86 29.71
C MET A 1 11.42 -92.66 28.82
N PRO A 2 12.56 -92.56 28.17
CA PRO A 2 13.11 -91.23 27.74
C PRO A 2 12.71 -90.89 26.32
N ALA A 3 12.61 -89.61 26.07
CA ALA A 3 12.57 -89.06 24.71
C ALA A 3 13.67 -88.00 24.57
N ASN A 4 14.51 -88.26 23.58
CA ASN A 4 15.72 -87.50 23.28
C ASN A 4 15.37 -86.14 22.70
N ALA A 5 16.03 -85.09 23.24
CA ALA A 5 16.05 -83.79 22.67
C ALA A 5 17.07 -83.65 21.54
N CYS A 6 16.64 -83.32 20.35
CA CYS A 6 17.52 -83.00 19.25
C CYS A 6 17.76 -81.48 19.23
N THR A 7 18.97 -81.09 19.53
CA THR A 7 19.39 -79.69 19.56
C THR A 7 19.72 -79.24 18.13
N LEU A 8 18.90 -78.41 17.53
CA LEU A 8 19.19 -77.73 16.26
C LEU A 8 19.81 -76.34 16.54
N LEU A 9 21.08 -76.26 16.18
CA LEU A 9 21.87 -75.04 16.26
C LEU A 9 21.54 -74.14 15.02
N LEU A 10 20.77 -73.12 15.20
CA LEU A 10 20.53 -72.10 14.15
C LEU A 10 21.59 -71.00 14.24
N ILE A 11 22.50 -71.00 13.27
CA ILE A 11 23.48 -69.94 13.06
C ILE A 11 22.73 -68.79 12.37
N ALA A 12 22.44 -67.67 13.14
CA ALA A 12 21.92 -66.45 12.57
C ALA A 12 23.09 -65.67 12.01
N ILE A 13 23.18 -65.56 10.70
CA ILE A 13 24.11 -64.70 9.99
C ILE A 13 23.49 -63.29 10.01
N ALA A 14 24.01 -62.39 10.83
CA ALA A 14 23.63 -60.99 10.84
C ALA A 14 24.24 -60.27 9.62
N PHE A 15 23.45 -60.00 8.60
CA PHE A 15 23.83 -59.05 7.54
C PHE A 15 23.74 -57.62 8.09
N ILE A 16 24.88 -57.04 8.43
CA ILE A 16 24.98 -55.62 8.72
C ILE A 16 24.97 -54.87 7.37
N SER A 17 23.80 -54.38 6.97
CA SER A 17 23.69 -53.48 5.85
C SER A 17 24.24 -52.12 6.26
N VAL A 18 25.44 -51.81 5.84
CA VAL A 18 26.03 -50.48 5.93
C VAL A 18 25.32 -49.60 4.90
N VAL A 19 24.28 -48.89 5.33
CA VAL A 19 23.64 -47.85 4.51
C VAL A 19 24.59 -46.65 4.53
N SER A 20 25.40 -46.50 3.49
CA SER A 20 26.21 -45.32 3.23
C SER A 20 25.28 -44.14 3.01
N PHE A 21 25.09 -43.33 4.03
CA PHE A 21 24.48 -41.99 3.87
C PHE A 21 25.41 -41.12 3.03
N MET A 22 25.22 -41.08 1.73
CA MET A 22 25.77 -40.03 0.90
C MET A 22 25.06 -38.73 1.26
N PRO A 23 25.76 -37.71 1.72
CA PRO A 23 25.14 -36.36 1.86
C PRO A 23 24.79 -35.88 0.46
N TRP A 24 23.50 -35.82 0.15
CA TRP A 24 23.05 -35.08 -1.02
C TRP A 24 23.53 -33.65 -0.94
N PRO A 25 24.10 -33.11 -2.02
CA PRO A 25 24.46 -31.70 -2.04
C PRO A 25 23.15 -30.93 -1.82
N ARG A 26 23.04 -30.25 -0.70
CA ARG A 26 22.04 -29.17 -0.51
C ARG A 26 22.36 -28.12 -1.55
N SER A 27 21.76 -28.24 -2.72
CA SER A 27 21.63 -27.12 -3.63
C SER A 27 20.96 -26.03 -2.82
N SER A 28 21.75 -25.07 -2.38
CA SER A 28 21.25 -23.78 -1.94
C SER A 28 20.55 -23.18 -3.17
N ILE A 29 19.26 -23.50 -3.31
CA ILE A 29 18.38 -22.68 -4.12
C ILE A 29 18.31 -21.35 -3.34
N GLN A 30 19.34 -20.52 -3.51
CA GLN A 30 19.19 -19.10 -3.35
C GLN A 30 18.14 -18.74 -4.38
N SER A 31 16.88 -18.71 -3.90
CA SER A 31 15.81 -18.07 -4.58
C SER A 31 16.29 -16.65 -4.83
N ALA A 32 16.89 -16.42 -5.99
CA ALA A 32 16.99 -15.11 -6.56
C ALA A 32 15.54 -14.64 -6.65
N ARG A 33 15.09 -13.90 -5.62
CA ARG A 33 13.93 -13.05 -5.77
C ARG A 33 14.31 -12.08 -6.88
N HIS A 34 14.06 -12.54 -8.11
CA HIS A 34 13.89 -11.61 -9.20
C HIS A 34 12.79 -10.67 -8.70
N HIS A 35 13.17 -9.51 -8.20
CA HIS A 35 12.27 -8.38 -8.21
C HIS A 35 11.91 -8.25 -9.70
N ILE A 36 10.76 -8.81 -10.06
CA ILE A 36 10.05 -8.38 -11.24
C ILE A 36 9.77 -6.92 -10.90
N ARG A 37 10.61 -6.02 -11.39
CA ARG A 37 10.28 -4.60 -11.43
C ARG A 37 8.93 -4.59 -12.13
N SER A 38 7.90 -4.16 -11.42
CA SER A 38 6.64 -3.86 -12.10
C SER A 38 7.02 -2.90 -13.22
N ASN A 39 6.63 -3.20 -14.46
CA ASN A 39 6.91 -2.34 -15.59
C ASN A 39 6.17 -0.98 -15.47
N ALA A 40 5.72 -0.61 -14.31
CA ALA A 40 4.98 0.61 -14.00
C ALA A 40 5.83 1.52 -13.12
N VAL A 41 5.84 2.81 -13.43
CA VAL A 41 6.54 3.83 -12.65
C VAL A 41 5.79 4.09 -11.36
N PRO A 42 6.42 3.92 -10.17
CA PRO A 42 5.78 4.24 -8.91
C PRO A 42 5.63 5.77 -8.76
N VAL A 43 4.41 6.19 -8.49
CA VAL A 43 4.04 7.57 -8.16
C VAL A 43 3.33 7.53 -6.82
N GLU A 44 3.85 8.27 -5.83
CA GLU A 44 3.28 8.32 -4.49
C GLU A 44 2.94 9.77 -4.12
N LEU A 45 1.72 9.97 -3.64
CA LEU A 45 1.26 11.23 -3.07
C LEU A 45 1.15 11.06 -1.54
N PHE A 46 1.73 11.99 -0.79
CA PHE A 46 1.68 11.99 0.67
C PHE A 46 0.80 13.16 1.11
N VAL A 47 -0.33 12.87 1.73
CA VAL A 47 -1.42 13.82 1.90
C VAL A 47 -2.08 13.74 3.28
N MET A 48 -3.04 14.64 3.50
CA MET A 48 -4.01 14.61 4.59
C MET A 48 -5.39 14.82 3.96
N SER A 49 -6.37 13.97 4.19
CA SER A 49 -7.65 13.95 3.45
C SER A 49 -8.42 15.29 3.51
N LYS A 50 -8.28 16.05 4.60
CA LYS A 50 -8.94 17.36 4.75
C LYS A 50 -8.04 18.56 4.43
N CYS A 51 -6.93 18.34 3.73
CA CYS A 51 -6.00 19.43 3.40
C CYS A 51 -6.30 20.04 2.02
N PRO A 52 -6.42 21.37 1.90
CA PRO A 52 -6.59 22.01 0.59
C PRO A 52 -5.42 21.77 -0.37
N ASP A 53 -4.21 21.56 0.15
CA ASP A 53 -3.06 21.20 -0.67
C ASP A 53 -3.18 19.80 -1.30
N LYS A 54 -3.86 18.82 -0.62
CA LYS A 54 -4.25 17.55 -1.22
C LYS A 54 -5.17 17.77 -2.41
N VAL A 55 -6.25 18.53 -2.20
CA VAL A 55 -7.24 18.82 -3.26
C VAL A 55 -6.56 19.41 -4.49
N PHE A 56 -5.69 20.41 -4.30
CA PHE A 56 -4.95 21.01 -5.41
C PHE A 56 -4.05 20.02 -6.12
N CYS A 57 -3.26 19.27 -5.37
CA CYS A 57 -2.28 18.33 -5.87
C CYS A 57 -2.95 17.17 -6.65
N GLU A 58 -4.00 16.57 -6.11
CA GLU A 58 -4.71 15.48 -6.76
C GLU A 58 -5.42 15.93 -8.04
N ASN A 59 -5.96 17.15 -8.09
CA ASN A 59 -6.49 17.72 -9.33
C ASN A 59 -5.40 17.93 -10.42
N VAL A 60 -4.17 18.25 -10.03
CA VAL A 60 -3.03 18.29 -10.97
C VAL A 60 -2.69 16.88 -11.42
N PHE A 61 -2.63 15.91 -10.51
CA PHE A 61 -2.29 14.52 -10.83
C PHE A 61 -3.37 13.80 -11.63
N SER A 62 -4.64 14.15 -11.50
CA SER A 62 -5.69 13.69 -12.42
C SER A 62 -5.32 14.02 -13.87
N GLN A 63 -4.92 15.27 -14.13
CA GLN A 63 -4.52 15.70 -15.46
C GLN A 63 -3.18 15.07 -15.92
N VAL A 64 -2.27 14.77 -15.01
CA VAL A 64 -1.01 14.07 -15.31
C VAL A 64 -1.31 12.64 -15.74
N LEU A 65 -2.16 11.92 -14.99
CA LEU A 65 -2.52 10.54 -15.28
C LEU A 65 -3.27 10.37 -16.60
N ASP A 66 -4.07 11.39 -17.00
CA ASP A 66 -4.73 11.43 -18.30
C ASP A 66 -3.76 11.58 -19.48
N GLN A 67 -2.57 12.14 -19.26
CA GLN A 67 -1.63 12.48 -20.33
C GLN A 67 -0.43 11.53 -20.42
N VAL A 68 -0.08 10.84 -19.32
CA VAL A 68 1.08 9.95 -19.29
C VAL A 68 0.85 8.73 -20.20
N GLN A 69 1.89 8.36 -20.99
CA GLN A 69 1.79 7.28 -21.98
C GLN A 69 2.46 5.97 -21.52
N VAL A 70 2.96 5.94 -20.27
CA VAL A 70 3.61 4.76 -19.69
C VAL A 70 2.81 4.23 -18.50
N PRO A 71 2.92 2.94 -18.17
CA PRO A 71 2.25 2.38 -17.01
C PRO A 71 2.68 3.06 -15.71
N VAL A 72 1.72 3.46 -14.89
CA VAL A 72 1.91 4.07 -13.57
C VAL A 72 1.37 3.14 -12.47
N SER A 73 2.12 3.05 -11.38
CA SER A 73 1.66 2.48 -10.13
C SER A 73 1.41 3.62 -9.13
N LEU A 74 0.17 4.14 -9.13
CA LEU A 74 -0.21 5.22 -8.23
C LEU A 74 -0.46 4.69 -6.82
N ASP A 75 0.03 5.43 -5.83
CA ASP A 75 -0.26 5.21 -4.41
C ASP A 75 -0.49 6.53 -3.69
N VAL A 76 -1.38 6.51 -2.68
CA VAL A 76 -1.61 7.64 -1.77
C VAL A 76 -1.34 7.18 -0.34
N ASN A 77 -0.51 7.95 0.37
CA ASN A 77 -0.12 7.72 1.74
C ASN A 77 -0.48 8.92 2.62
N TYR A 78 -0.85 8.65 3.88
CA TYR A 78 -1.38 9.68 4.78
C TYR A 78 -0.37 10.12 5.83
N ILE A 79 -0.45 11.41 6.17
CA ILE A 79 0.37 12.04 7.22
C ILE A 79 -0.48 12.07 8.49
N ALA A 80 -0.04 11.34 9.50
CA ALA A 80 -0.61 11.35 10.85
C ALA A 80 0.46 10.90 11.87
N HIS A 81 0.18 11.07 13.15
CA HIS A 81 1.05 10.68 14.25
C HIS A 81 0.38 9.61 15.11
N ALA A 82 1.11 8.55 15.46
CA ALA A 82 0.57 7.52 16.35
C ALA A 82 0.24 8.12 17.72
N ASN A 83 -1.00 7.95 18.17
CA ASN A 83 -1.48 8.36 19.48
C ASN A 83 -2.57 7.40 19.98
N GLN A 84 -2.19 6.48 20.87
CA GLN A 84 -3.06 5.42 21.37
C GLN A 84 -4.26 5.91 22.19
N SER A 85 -4.30 7.19 22.57
CA SER A 85 -5.44 7.80 23.29
C SER A 85 -6.52 8.34 22.35
N GLU A 86 -6.24 8.43 21.06
CA GLU A 86 -7.18 8.89 20.04
C GLU A 86 -8.06 7.74 19.53
N GLU A 87 -9.26 8.09 19.03
CA GLU A 87 -10.29 7.15 18.56
C GLU A 87 -9.74 6.13 17.54
N TYR A 88 -8.91 6.60 16.59
CA TYR A 88 -8.33 5.75 15.55
C TYR A 88 -6.87 5.38 15.83
N GLN A 89 -6.38 5.55 17.07
CA GLN A 89 -4.97 5.34 17.48
C GLN A 89 -3.98 6.28 16.78
N TYR A 90 -4.48 7.31 16.10
CA TYR A 90 -3.70 8.31 15.38
C TYR A 90 -4.26 9.71 15.62
N GLU A 91 -3.36 10.68 15.71
CA GLU A 91 -3.65 12.10 15.70
C GLU A 91 -3.45 12.65 14.29
N CYS A 92 -4.51 13.22 13.74
CA CYS A 92 -4.54 13.86 12.44
C CYS A 92 -4.63 15.39 12.62
N LYS A 93 -3.96 16.13 11.75
CA LYS A 93 -3.81 17.59 11.86
C LYS A 93 -5.14 18.34 11.91
N HIS A 94 -6.14 17.87 11.16
CA HIS A 94 -7.47 18.48 11.10
C HIS A 94 -8.52 17.72 11.96
N GLY A 95 -8.03 17.01 12.98
CA GLY A 95 -8.84 16.32 13.97
C GLY A 95 -9.31 14.90 13.58
N PRO A 96 -10.12 14.25 14.43
CA PRO A 96 -10.53 12.85 14.26
C PRO A 96 -11.27 12.58 12.94
N SER A 97 -12.02 13.55 12.42
CA SER A 97 -12.71 13.40 11.14
C SER A 97 -11.72 13.27 9.96
N GLU A 98 -10.53 13.85 10.03
CA GLU A 98 -9.51 13.62 9.02
C GLU A 98 -8.98 12.19 9.13
N CYS A 99 -8.76 11.67 10.33
CA CYS A 99 -8.37 10.28 10.49
C CYS A 99 -9.41 9.31 9.92
N LEU A 100 -10.71 9.57 10.15
CA LEU A 100 -11.77 8.78 9.53
C LEU A 100 -11.75 8.91 8.00
N GLY A 101 -11.55 10.12 7.47
CA GLY A 101 -11.43 10.35 6.02
C GLY A 101 -10.26 9.55 5.41
N ASN A 102 -9.08 9.62 6.02
CA ASN A 102 -7.92 8.83 5.61
C ASN A 102 -8.24 7.32 5.61
N ILE A 103 -8.98 6.83 6.61
CA ILE A 103 -9.42 5.44 6.73
C ILE A 103 -10.43 5.10 5.62
N GLN A 104 -11.38 5.98 5.32
CA GLN A 104 -12.37 5.76 4.26
C GLN A 104 -11.71 5.62 2.90
N GLU A 105 -10.77 6.50 2.55
CA GLU A 105 -10.01 6.48 1.31
C GLU A 105 -9.14 5.19 1.22
N LEU A 106 -8.44 4.81 2.28
CA LEU A 106 -7.65 3.58 2.35
C LEU A 106 -8.50 2.31 2.25
N CYS A 107 -9.64 2.26 2.94
CA CYS A 107 -10.58 1.15 2.83
C CYS A 107 -11.18 1.06 1.43
N PHE A 108 -11.49 2.19 0.79
CA PHE A 108 -11.98 2.19 -0.58
C PHE A 108 -10.94 1.62 -1.55
N LYS A 109 -9.70 2.08 -1.49
CA LYS A 109 -8.57 1.55 -2.25
C LYS A 109 -8.32 0.05 -1.97
N HIS A 110 -8.48 -0.40 -0.72
CA HIS A 110 -8.33 -1.81 -0.38
C HIS A 110 -9.40 -2.69 -1.02
N VAL A 111 -10.63 -2.21 -1.11
CA VAL A 111 -11.77 -2.93 -1.70
C VAL A 111 -11.76 -2.85 -3.22
N TYR A 112 -11.34 -1.72 -3.77
CA TYR A 112 -11.28 -1.41 -5.20
C TYR A 112 -9.84 -1.03 -5.58
N PRO A 113 -8.94 -2.00 -5.82
CA PRO A 113 -7.50 -1.74 -5.97
C PRO A 113 -7.09 -1.12 -7.32
N ASP A 114 -8.00 -1.00 -8.27
CA ASP A 114 -7.74 -0.26 -9.51
C ASP A 114 -7.67 1.23 -9.20
N TYR A 115 -6.50 1.85 -9.46
CA TYR A 115 -6.31 3.25 -9.14
C TYR A 115 -7.25 4.19 -9.88
N HIS A 116 -7.73 3.85 -11.05
CA HIS A 116 -8.73 4.64 -11.75
C HIS A 116 -10.04 4.73 -10.95
N GLN A 117 -10.40 3.69 -10.19
CA GLN A 117 -11.60 3.69 -9.36
C GLN A 117 -11.41 4.44 -8.04
N TRP A 118 -10.35 4.11 -7.29
CA TRP A 118 -10.17 4.72 -5.97
C TRP A 118 -9.68 6.16 -6.05
N PHE A 119 -8.93 6.54 -7.08
CA PHE A 119 -8.50 7.92 -7.24
C PHE A 119 -9.68 8.83 -7.68
N GLU A 120 -10.58 8.35 -8.53
CA GLU A 120 -11.83 9.04 -8.85
C GLU A 120 -12.74 9.21 -7.61
N PHE A 121 -12.73 8.23 -6.69
CA PHE A 121 -13.41 8.36 -5.41
C PHE A 121 -12.78 9.48 -4.57
N ASP A 122 -11.46 9.55 -4.47
CA ASP A 122 -10.75 10.61 -3.75
C ASP A 122 -11.03 11.99 -4.37
N LEU A 123 -11.06 12.09 -5.70
CA LEU A 123 -11.42 13.34 -6.41
C LEU A 123 -12.87 13.77 -6.12
N CYS A 124 -13.82 12.83 -6.05
CA CYS A 124 -15.18 13.14 -5.65
C CYS A 124 -15.26 13.66 -4.21
N LEU A 125 -14.55 13.04 -3.27
CA LEU A 125 -14.47 13.53 -1.89
C LEU A 125 -13.90 14.95 -1.80
N ASN A 126 -12.92 15.25 -2.64
CA ASN A 126 -12.26 16.56 -2.69
C ASN A 126 -13.20 17.72 -3.05
N GLU A 127 -14.30 17.47 -3.76
CA GLU A 127 -15.31 18.51 -4.04
C GLU A 127 -15.92 19.11 -2.76
N LYS A 128 -15.92 18.33 -1.66
CA LYS A 128 -16.43 18.72 -0.35
C LYS A 128 -15.43 18.35 0.77
N TYR A 129 -14.14 18.60 0.54
CA TYR A 129 -13.05 18.13 1.40
C TYR A 129 -13.22 18.46 2.88
N GLU A 130 -13.82 19.62 3.21
CA GLU A 130 -14.11 20.00 4.60
C GLU A 130 -15.10 19.04 5.29
N SER A 131 -15.92 18.34 4.52
CA SER A 131 -16.92 17.37 5.00
C SER A 131 -16.41 15.93 5.04
N ILE A 132 -15.20 15.66 4.54
CA ILE A 132 -14.59 14.32 4.58
C ILE A 132 -14.52 13.84 6.03
N GLY A 133 -14.91 12.58 6.28
CA GLY A 133 -14.88 11.95 7.59
C GLY A 133 -15.89 12.50 8.61
N ASN A 134 -16.85 13.34 8.18
CA ASN A 134 -17.98 13.71 9.02
C ASN A 134 -19.09 12.65 8.94
N GLY A 135 -18.77 11.39 9.27
CA GLY A 135 -19.56 10.20 9.01
C GLY A 135 -19.38 9.65 7.61
N ASP A 136 -20.21 8.69 7.20
CA ASP A 136 -20.04 7.95 5.94
C ASP A 136 -20.79 8.57 4.76
N GLY A 137 -21.71 9.51 4.97
CA GLY A 137 -22.64 9.97 3.95
C GLY A 137 -21.98 10.49 2.67
N LEU A 138 -20.92 11.33 2.77
CA LEU A 138 -20.20 11.83 1.60
C LEU A 138 -19.48 10.68 0.86
N ALA A 139 -18.89 9.74 1.59
CA ALA A 139 -18.20 8.60 1.01
C ALA A 139 -19.17 7.63 0.33
N GLU A 140 -20.35 7.39 0.93
CA GLU A 140 -21.43 6.60 0.30
C GLU A 140 -21.92 7.25 -1.00
N ASP A 141 -22.14 8.57 -0.99
CA ASP A 141 -22.57 9.34 -2.16
C ASP A 141 -21.53 9.25 -3.29
N CYS A 142 -20.23 9.42 -2.97
CA CYS A 142 -19.15 9.32 -3.96
C CYS A 142 -19.01 7.91 -4.53
N ALA A 143 -19.08 6.87 -3.71
CA ALA A 143 -19.10 5.48 -4.19
C ALA A 143 -20.30 5.23 -5.13
N GLY A 144 -21.47 5.73 -4.75
CA GLY A 144 -22.70 5.63 -5.56
C GLY A 144 -22.59 6.32 -6.91
N GLN A 145 -21.97 7.50 -6.99
CA GLN A 145 -21.70 8.21 -8.25
C GLN A 145 -20.82 7.39 -9.21
N LEU A 146 -19.88 6.62 -8.67
CA LEU A 146 -19.03 5.71 -9.44
C LEU A 146 -19.70 4.37 -9.77
N GLY A 147 -20.95 4.15 -9.33
CA GLY A 147 -21.65 2.88 -9.48
C GLY A 147 -21.07 1.75 -8.63
N LEU A 148 -20.32 2.07 -7.56
CA LEU A 148 -19.67 1.13 -6.68
C LEU A 148 -20.37 1.05 -5.33
N SER A 149 -20.30 -0.13 -4.67
CA SER A 149 -20.94 -0.33 -3.38
C SER A 149 -20.03 0.07 -2.23
N PHE A 150 -20.51 0.92 -1.34
CA PHE A 150 -19.79 1.29 -0.12
C PHE A 150 -19.86 0.23 0.99
N SER A 151 -20.74 -0.76 0.89
CA SER A 151 -20.95 -1.77 1.94
C SER A 151 -19.66 -2.48 2.38
N ARG A 152 -18.83 -2.97 1.44
CA ARG A 152 -17.56 -3.62 1.76
C ARG A 152 -16.51 -2.64 2.31
N VAL A 153 -16.57 -1.38 1.92
CA VAL A 153 -15.73 -0.31 2.48
C VAL A 153 -16.10 -0.08 3.94
N LYS A 154 -17.39 -0.05 4.25
CA LYS A 154 -17.91 0.05 5.61
C LYS A 154 -17.46 -1.14 6.47
N ASP A 155 -17.53 -2.36 5.95
CA ASP A 155 -17.02 -3.56 6.65
C ASP A 155 -15.51 -3.42 6.97
N CYS A 156 -14.72 -2.85 6.06
CA CYS A 156 -13.29 -2.58 6.29
C CYS A 156 -13.07 -1.56 7.41
N ILE A 157 -13.88 -0.50 7.46
CA ILE A 157 -13.81 0.53 8.50
C ILE A 157 -14.18 -0.07 9.85
N GLU A 158 -15.33 -0.73 9.95
CA GLU A 158 -15.91 -1.26 11.19
C GLU A 158 -15.12 -2.44 11.77
N SER A 159 -14.44 -3.24 10.93
CA SER A 159 -13.61 -4.36 11.38
C SER A 159 -12.27 -3.93 12.01
N GLY A 160 -11.91 -2.64 11.91
CA GLY A 160 -10.61 -2.12 12.33
C GLY A 160 -9.51 -2.29 11.26
N LYS A 161 -9.80 -2.93 10.11
CA LYS A 161 -8.84 -3.07 9.00
C LYS A 161 -8.38 -1.72 8.49
N GLY A 162 -9.26 -0.72 8.47
CA GLY A 162 -8.92 0.65 8.07
C GLY A 162 -7.86 1.29 8.97
N VAL A 163 -7.88 1.03 10.28
CA VAL A 163 -6.84 1.51 11.21
C VAL A 163 -5.48 0.83 10.94
N GLU A 164 -5.47 -0.47 10.60
CA GLU A 164 -4.25 -1.17 10.21
C GLU A 164 -3.66 -0.55 8.92
N LEU A 165 -4.50 -0.30 7.91
CA LEU A 165 -4.09 0.33 6.65
C LEU A 165 -3.55 1.74 6.87
N LEU A 166 -4.18 2.53 7.76
CA LEU A 166 -3.66 3.84 8.16
C LEU A 166 -2.28 3.70 8.79
N GLY A 167 -2.08 2.69 9.63
CA GLY A 167 -0.79 2.40 10.26
C GLY A 167 0.31 2.07 9.25
N GLU A 168 0.02 1.27 8.23
CA GLU A 168 0.95 0.96 7.14
C GLU A 168 1.32 2.23 6.35
N SER A 169 0.32 3.03 6.02
CA SER A 169 0.47 4.30 5.31
C SER A 169 1.30 5.32 6.10
N VAL A 170 0.99 5.53 7.38
CA VAL A 170 1.74 6.42 8.26
C VAL A 170 3.19 5.96 8.42
N LYS A 171 3.43 4.65 8.55
CA LYS A 171 4.78 4.09 8.60
C LYS A 171 5.57 4.38 7.33
N ARG A 172 4.95 4.27 6.15
CA ARG A 172 5.58 4.64 4.87
C ARG A 172 5.95 6.12 4.86
N THR A 173 5.03 7.00 5.22
CA THR A 173 5.21 8.46 5.32
C THR A 173 6.36 8.81 6.25
N GLN A 174 6.38 8.25 7.46
CA GLN A 174 7.42 8.50 8.45
C GLN A 174 8.79 7.97 8.02
N SER A 175 8.86 6.84 7.32
CA SER A 175 10.11 6.26 6.83
C SER A 175 10.85 7.17 5.84
N LEU A 176 10.13 8.10 5.22
CA LEU A 176 10.67 9.10 4.29
C LEU A 176 10.82 10.49 4.93
N GLY A 177 10.41 10.66 6.19
CA GLY A 177 10.43 11.96 6.88
C GLY A 177 9.47 12.98 6.27
N VAL A 178 8.37 12.53 5.64
CA VAL A 178 7.39 13.44 5.01
C VAL A 178 6.47 14.02 6.07
N GLU A 179 6.34 15.36 6.06
CA GLU A 179 5.52 16.13 7.01
C GLU A 179 4.55 17.11 6.31
N LYS A 180 4.65 17.24 4.98
CA LYS A 180 3.86 18.21 4.20
C LYS A 180 2.90 17.52 3.24
N SER A 181 1.65 17.93 3.35
CA SER A 181 0.61 17.60 2.38
C SER A 181 0.52 18.76 1.35
N CYS A 182 0.70 18.54 0.05
CA CYS A 182 1.00 17.31 -0.65
C CYS A 182 2.50 17.19 -0.96
N THR A 183 3.09 16.06 -0.64
CA THR A 183 4.45 15.72 -1.09
C THR A 183 4.37 14.65 -2.18
N VAL A 184 5.08 14.85 -3.27
CA VAL A 184 5.07 13.99 -4.46
C VAL A 184 6.38 13.25 -4.60
N TYR A 185 6.32 11.93 -4.74
CA TYR A 185 7.44 11.07 -5.10
C TYR A 185 7.18 10.41 -6.47
N ILE A 186 8.21 10.37 -7.30
CA ILE A 186 8.22 9.64 -8.59
C ILE A 186 9.47 8.76 -8.60
N ASP A 187 9.31 7.49 -8.94
CA ASP A 187 10.38 6.49 -8.93
C ASP A 187 11.15 6.47 -7.58
N ASN A 188 10.41 6.54 -6.47
CA ASN A 188 10.93 6.57 -5.11
C ASN A 188 11.83 7.78 -4.78
N ARG A 189 11.75 8.88 -5.53
CA ARG A 189 12.50 10.11 -5.30
C ARG A 189 11.55 11.27 -5.06
N LEU A 190 11.88 12.12 -4.09
CA LEU A 190 11.15 13.38 -3.89
C LEU A 190 11.16 14.16 -5.20
N ARG A 191 9.98 14.50 -5.69
CA ARG A 191 9.80 15.21 -6.95
C ARG A 191 9.32 16.64 -6.76
N CYS A 192 8.42 16.87 -5.82
CA CYS A 192 7.83 18.17 -5.61
C CYS A 192 7.04 18.22 -4.30
N ILE A 193 6.88 19.40 -3.72
CA ILE A 193 6.03 19.64 -2.55
C ILE A 193 5.07 20.79 -2.86
N HIS A 194 3.77 20.61 -2.60
CA HIS A 194 2.79 21.68 -2.56
C HIS A 194 2.42 21.98 -1.09
N ASP A 195 2.68 23.19 -0.64
CA ASP A 195 2.36 23.71 0.70
C ASP A 195 2.00 25.20 0.55
N GLY A 196 0.75 25.44 0.13
CA GLY A 196 0.25 26.72 -0.35
C GLY A 196 0.79 27.14 -1.72
N THR A 197 1.99 26.74 -2.06
CA THR A 197 2.63 26.88 -3.39
C THR A 197 3.54 25.69 -3.65
N TRP A 198 3.92 25.49 -4.92
CA TRP A 198 4.91 24.50 -5.28
C TRP A 198 6.32 24.86 -4.79
N LYS A 199 7.03 23.89 -4.21
CA LYS A 199 8.39 24.01 -3.63
C LYS A 199 9.20 22.77 -4.00
N ASP A 200 10.50 22.90 -4.05
CA ASP A 200 11.45 21.80 -4.26
C ASP A 200 11.09 20.93 -5.50
N CYS A 201 10.69 21.60 -6.58
CA CYS A 201 10.20 20.97 -7.81
C CYS A 201 11.29 20.97 -8.89
N ASP A 202 12.24 20.06 -8.79
CA ASP A 202 13.25 19.87 -9.83
C ASP A 202 12.59 19.47 -11.15
N GLY A 203 12.82 20.26 -12.21
CA GLY A 203 12.22 20.05 -13.53
C GLY A 203 10.86 20.69 -13.76
N GLY A 204 10.41 21.59 -12.85
CA GLY A 204 9.14 22.32 -13.00
C GLY A 204 7.96 21.70 -12.27
N TYR A 205 6.81 22.35 -12.34
CA TYR A 205 5.60 21.94 -11.59
C TYR A 205 4.32 22.04 -12.42
N GLU A 206 4.43 22.20 -13.72
CA GLU A 206 3.28 22.09 -14.62
C GLU A 206 2.96 20.62 -14.91
N VAL A 207 1.74 20.32 -15.33
CA VAL A 207 1.29 18.96 -15.68
C VAL A 207 2.29 18.27 -16.60
N LYS A 208 2.73 18.96 -17.67
CA LYS A 208 3.72 18.41 -18.63
C LYS A 208 5.06 18.05 -18.00
N ASP A 209 5.46 18.76 -16.92
CA ASP A 209 6.75 18.51 -16.24
C ASP A 209 6.68 17.24 -15.38
N PHE A 210 5.51 16.97 -14.76
CA PHE A 210 5.26 15.70 -14.08
C PHE A 210 5.14 14.53 -15.06
N VAL A 211 4.40 14.70 -16.17
CA VAL A 211 4.31 13.70 -17.26
C VAL A 211 5.70 13.32 -17.73
N LYS A 212 6.53 14.32 -18.07
CA LYS A 212 7.92 14.08 -18.48
C LYS A 212 8.72 13.34 -17.41
N SER A 213 8.59 13.70 -16.14
CA SER A 213 9.31 13.02 -15.05
C SER A 213 8.94 11.55 -14.91
N ILE A 214 7.66 11.21 -15.12
CA ILE A 214 7.17 9.82 -15.08
C ILE A 214 7.68 9.04 -16.29
N GLU A 215 7.59 9.63 -17.48
CA GLU A 215 8.04 8.98 -18.73
C GLU A 215 9.55 8.78 -18.76
N ASP A 216 10.33 9.75 -18.27
CA ASP A 216 11.80 9.63 -18.13
C ASP A 216 12.20 8.53 -17.12
N ALA A 217 11.38 8.24 -16.13
CA ALA A 217 11.61 7.18 -15.13
C ALA A 217 11.25 5.77 -15.64
N TYR A 218 10.49 5.68 -16.73
CA TYR A 218 10.13 4.42 -17.38
C TYR A 218 11.26 3.92 -18.29
N GLN A 219 12.33 3.33 -17.71
CA GLN A 219 13.49 2.79 -18.45
C GLN A 219 13.69 1.30 -18.18
#